data_5d25279762e12e972ab9ada514253bb8
#
_entry.id   5d25279762e12e972ab9ada514253bb8
#
_cell.length_a   1.000
_cell.length_b   1.000
_cell.length_c   1.000
_cell.angle_alpha   90.00
_cell.angle_beta   90.00
_cell.angle_gamma   90.00
#
_symmetry.space_group_name_H-M   'P 1'
#
loop_
_entity.id
_entity.type
_entity.pdbx_description
1 polymer ?
#
loop_
_entity_poly.entity_id
_entity_poly.type
_entity_poly.pdbx_seq_one_letter_code
_entity_poly.pdbx_strand_id
1 'polypeptide(L)'
;MLVKKIPRGHVMTYGQLAKALRLSGGARTAGRAMAACPSGKAVPWHRVVGADGKLLIREPYASLQRKLLESEGLELAEKRILNFRNYVWNKKKKLHRGKP
;
A
#
# COMPACT_ATOMS: atom_id res chain seq x y z
N MET A 1 0.22 0.85 -14.56
CA MET A 1 -0.45 0.15 -13.46
C MET A 1 -0.68 1.10 -12.31
N LEU A 2 -1.84 0.98 -11.66
CA LEU A 2 -2.22 1.91 -10.59
C LEU A 2 -1.22 1.97 -9.44
N VAL A 3 -0.66 0.81 -9.06
CA VAL A 3 0.29 0.76 -7.94
C VAL A 3 1.48 1.67 -8.15
N LYS A 4 1.95 1.81 -9.39
CA LYS A 4 3.07 2.70 -9.69
C LYS A 4 2.76 4.16 -9.44
N LYS A 5 1.50 4.50 -9.34
CA LYS A 5 1.07 5.89 -9.14
C LYS A 5 0.98 6.27 -7.66
N ILE A 6 1.08 5.30 -6.76
CA ILE A 6 1.04 5.59 -5.33
C ILE A 6 2.27 6.42 -4.97
N PRO A 7 2.09 7.65 -4.48
CA PRO A 7 3.25 8.50 -4.20
C PRO A 7 4.05 8.01 -3.01
N ARG A 8 5.32 8.36 -2.99
CA ARG A 8 6.18 8.06 -1.86
C ARG A 8 5.57 8.65 -0.58
N GLY A 9 5.61 7.88 0.50
CA GLY A 9 5.03 8.30 1.78
C GLY A 9 3.54 8.04 1.89
N HIS A 10 2.96 7.37 0.90
CA HIS A 10 1.54 7.03 0.91
C HIS A 10 1.35 5.54 0.65
N VAL A 11 0.18 5.05 1.02
CA VAL A 11 -0.15 3.63 0.85
C VAL A 11 -1.58 3.46 0.38
N MET A 12 -1.88 2.31 -0.20
CA MET A 12 -3.25 1.88 -0.51
C MET A 12 -3.48 0.53 0.14
N THR A 13 -4.74 0.25 0.47
CA THR A 13 -5.08 -1.10 0.92
C THR A 13 -5.35 -1.99 -0.28
N TYR A 14 -5.25 -3.30 -0.07
CA TYR A 14 -5.62 -4.26 -1.10
C TYR A 14 -7.08 -4.07 -1.51
N GLY A 15 -7.95 -3.75 -0.55
CA GLY A 15 -9.36 -3.50 -0.86
C GLY A 15 -9.55 -2.28 -1.75
N GLN A 16 -8.83 -1.20 -1.47
CA GLN A 16 -8.89 -0.01 -2.32
C GLN A 16 -8.39 -0.31 -3.73
N LEU A 17 -7.31 -1.08 -3.81
CA LEU A 17 -6.74 -1.45 -5.11
C LEU A 17 -7.72 -2.28 -5.91
N ALA A 18 -8.34 -3.27 -5.27
CA ALA A 18 -9.32 -4.11 -5.93
C ALA A 18 -10.51 -3.30 -6.44
N LYS A 19 -10.99 -2.38 -5.61
CA LYS A 19 -12.12 -1.54 -5.99
C LYS A 19 -11.76 -0.63 -7.17
N ALA A 20 -10.59 -0.03 -7.12
CA ALA A 20 -10.13 0.89 -8.16
C ALA A 20 -9.94 0.17 -9.50
N LEU A 21 -9.50 -1.08 -9.46
CA LEU A 21 -9.28 -1.88 -10.66
C LEU A 21 -10.48 -2.75 -11.02
N ARG A 22 -11.56 -2.65 -10.25
CA ARG A 22 -12.80 -3.42 -10.46
C ARG A 22 -12.54 -4.93 -10.51
N LEU A 23 -11.71 -5.40 -9.59
CA LEU A 23 -11.37 -6.82 -9.54
C LEU A 23 -12.45 -7.61 -8.81
N SER A 24 -12.87 -8.70 -9.45
CA SER A 24 -13.72 -9.69 -8.82
C SER A 24 -12.94 -10.34 -7.68
N GLY A 25 -13.60 -10.59 -6.55
CA GLY A 25 -12.94 -11.22 -5.42
C GLY A 25 -12.27 -10.24 -4.46
N GLY A 26 -12.30 -8.96 -4.76
CA GLY A 26 -11.89 -7.91 -3.83
C GLY A 26 -10.43 -7.98 -3.43
N ALA A 27 -10.17 -7.73 -2.14
CA ALA A 27 -8.81 -7.62 -1.62
C ALA A 27 -7.99 -8.89 -1.84
N ARG A 28 -8.63 -10.05 -1.81
CA ARG A 28 -7.93 -11.31 -2.03
C ARG A 28 -7.33 -11.38 -3.43
N THR A 29 -8.11 -10.97 -4.43
CA THR A 29 -7.62 -10.95 -5.81
C THR A 29 -6.50 -9.94 -5.99
N ALA A 30 -6.63 -8.77 -5.36
CA ALA A 30 -5.57 -7.78 -5.40
C ALA A 30 -4.28 -8.30 -4.76
N GLY A 31 -4.41 -9.04 -3.65
CA GLY A 31 -3.26 -9.65 -3.00
C GLY A 31 -2.55 -10.65 -3.90
N ARG A 32 -3.30 -11.45 -4.63
CA ARG A 32 -2.73 -12.40 -5.58
C ARG A 32 -2.00 -11.69 -6.71
N ALA A 33 -2.60 -10.63 -7.21
CA ALA A 33 -1.99 -9.86 -8.28
C ALA A 33 -0.66 -9.25 -7.82
N MET A 34 -0.62 -8.75 -6.61
CA MET A 34 0.62 -8.18 -6.06
C MET A 34 1.68 -9.26 -5.85
N ALA A 35 1.26 -10.42 -5.38
CA ALA A 35 2.20 -11.52 -5.17
C ALA A 35 2.81 -12.02 -6.48
N ALA A 36 2.11 -11.85 -7.59
CA ALA A 36 2.58 -12.27 -8.90
C ALA A 36 3.47 -11.22 -9.57
N CYS A 37 3.60 -10.03 -9.00
CA CYS A 37 4.45 -9.00 -9.59
C CYS A 37 5.91 -9.46 -9.55
N PRO A 38 6.61 -9.39 -10.68
CA PRO A 38 8.03 -9.77 -10.68
C PRO A 38 8.84 -8.82 -9.80
N SER A 39 9.69 -9.40 -9.00
CA SER A 39 10.60 -8.63 -8.21
C SER A 39 11.55 -7.90 -9.12
N GLY A 40 12.12 -7.03 -9.16
CA GLY A 40 13.00 -6.38 -10.11
C GLY A 40 12.32 -5.37 -11.01
N LYS A 41 11.00 -5.37 -11.02
CA LYS A 41 10.29 -4.28 -11.65
C LYS A 41 10.16 -3.15 -10.65
N ALA A 42 10.15 -1.93 -11.12
CA ALA A 42 10.05 -0.77 -10.24
C ALA A 42 8.60 -0.55 -9.77
N VAL A 43 8.00 -1.59 -9.21
CA VAL A 43 6.64 -1.53 -8.69
C VAL A 43 6.72 -1.32 -7.18
N PRO A 44 6.12 -0.24 -6.63
CA PRO A 44 6.20 0.01 -5.19
C PRO A 44 5.22 -0.89 -4.42
N TRP A 45 5.48 -2.20 -4.47
CA TRP A 45 4.64 -3.18 -3.81
C TRP A 45 4.49 -2.92 -2.31
N HIS A 46 5.53 -2.35 -1.70
CA HIS A 46 5.53 -2.05 -0.27
C HIS A 46 4.47 -1.02 0.12
N ARG A 47 3.94 -0.29 -0.85
CA ARG A 47 2.92 0.72 -0.60
C ARG A 47 1.51 0.15 -0.67
N VAL A 48 1.36 -1.17 -0.80
CA VAL A 48 0.05 -1.83 -0.75
C VAL A 48 -0.01 -2.66 0.52
N VAL A 49 -0.99 -2.37 1.38
CA VAL A 49 -1.08 -2.95 2.72
C VAL A 49 -2.49 -3.47 2.97
N GLY A 50 -2.67 -4.16 4.08
CA GLY A 50 -3.97 -4.63 4.49
C GLY A 50 -4.81 -3.53 5.13
N ALA A 51 -6.04 -3.86 5.46
CA ALA A 51 -6.95 -2.94 6.12
C ALA A 51 -6.29 -2.38 7.39
N ASP A 52 -6.53 -1.11 7.66
CA ASP A 52 -5.97 -0.40 8.80
C ASP A 52 -4.45 -0.36 8.83
N GLY A 53 -3.82 -0.55 7.68
CA GLY A 53 -2.37 -0.45 7.57
C GLY A 53 -1.61 -1.68 8.02
N LYS A 54 -2.27 -2.82 8.11
CA LYS A 54 -1.59 -4.06 8.52
C LYS A 54 -0.69 -4.59 7.42
N LEU A 55 0.49 -5.06 7.81
CA LEU A 55 1.40 -5.72 6.87
C LEU A 55 1.06 -7.20 6.86
N LEU A 56 0.45 -7.65 5.76
CA LEU A 56 -0.07 -9.01 5.66
C LEU A 56 0.85 -9.99 4.95
N ILE A 57 1.93 -9.49 4.39
CA ILE A 57 2.86 -10.32 3.64
C ILE A 57 3.73 -11.14 4.61
N ARG A 58 4.23 -12.27 4.15
CA ARG A 58 5.06 -13.14 4.97
C ARG A 58 6.49 -12.67 5.04
N GLU A 59 7.18 -13.08 6.12
CA GLU A 59 8.62 -12.87 6.20
C GLU A 59 9.34 -13.66 5.12
N PRO A 60 10.48 -13.19 4.63
CA PRO A 60 11.19 -11.97 5.08
C PRO A 60 10.63 -10.66 4.49
N TYR A 61 9.60 -10.75 3.68
CA TYR A 61 9.09 -9.58 2.97
C TYR A 61 8.39 -8.58 3.88
N ALA A 62 7.81 -9.05 5.00
CA ALA A 62 7.16 -8.13 5.93
C ALA A 62 8.18 -7.17 6.54
N SER A 63 9.34 -7.69 6.93
CA SER A 63 10.40 -6.85 7.48
C SER A 63 10.95 -5.88 6.44
N LEU A 64 11.09 -6.33 5.21
CA LEU A 64 11.54 -5.46 4.13
C LEU A 64 10.51 -4.38 3.85
N GLN A 65 9.24 -4.74 3.80
CA GLN A 65 8.16 -3.78 3.58
C GLN A 65 8.18 -2.70 4.67
N ARG A 66 8.34 -3.12 5.92
CA ARG A 66 8.40 -2.18 7.03
C ARG A 66 9.56 -1.21 6.88
N LYS A 67 10.74 -1.70 6.54
CA LYS A 67 11.90 -0.83 6.38
C LYS A 67 11.70 0.16 5.24
N LEU A 68 11.11 -0.29 4.15
CA LEU A 68 10.85 0.59 3.02
C LEU A 68 9.86 1.69 3.39
N LEU A 69 8.80 1.33 4.10
CA LEU A 69 7.82 2.32 4.53
C LEU A 69 8.43 3.29 5.55
N GLU A 70 9.23 2.80 6.47
CA GLU A 70 9.90 3.67 7.42
C GLU A 70 10.84 4.65 6.72
N SER A 71 11.50 4.20 5.67
CA SER A 71 12.38 5.09 4.89
C SER A 71 11.60 6.19 4.19
N GLU A 72 10.30 6.02 4.02
CA GLU A 72 9.44 7.03 3.41
C GLU A 72 8.73 7.91 4.44
N GLY A 73 9.07 7.75 5.69
CA GLY A 73 8.54 8.60 6.75
C GLY A 73 7.36 8.05 7.52
N LEU A 74 6.92 6.83 7.23
CA LEU A 74 5.82 6.24 7.97
C LEU A 74 6.33 5.64 9.27
N GLU A 75 5.49 5.68 10.29
CA GLU A 75 5.80 5.06 11.57
C GLU A 75 5.01 3.77 11.71
N LEU A 76 5.69 2.72 12.13
CA LEU A 76 5.06 1.41 12.30
C LEU A 76 5.30 0.86 13.69
N ALA A 77 4.29 0.18 14.22
CA ALA A 77 4.42 -0.62 15.42
C ALA A 77 4.22 -2.06 14.99
N GLU A 78 5.29 -2.85 15.10
CA GLU A 78 5.28 -4.24 14.65
C GLU A 78 4.87 -4.32 13.18
N LYS A 79 3.71 -4.89 12.86
CA LYS A 79 3.27 -5.09 11.49
C LYS A 79 2.09 -4.19 11.13
N ARG A 80 2.05 -3.00 11.70
CA ARG A 80 0.95 -2.08 11.45
C ARG A 80 1.44 -0.65 11.35
N ILE A 81 0.92 0.08 10.37
CA ILE A 81 1.20 1.50 10.20
C ILE A 81 0.42 2.29 11.25
N LEU A 82 1.14 3.11 12.01
CA LEU A 82 0.51 4.02 12.96
C LEU A 82 -0.04 5.22 12.20
N ASN A 83 -1.17 5.74 12.68
CA ASN A 83 -1.83 6.89 12.04
C ASN A 83 -2.09 6.65 10.56
N PHE A 84 -2.54 5.44 10.25
CA PHE A 84 -2.73 4.98 8.90
C PHE A 84 -3.51 5.97 8.03
N ARG A 85 -4.53 6.60 8.58
CA ARG A 85 -5.36 7.53 7.80
C ARG A 85 -4.58 8.69 7.22
N ASN A 86 -3.48 9.06 7.85
CA ASN A 86 -2.66 10.17 7.37
C ASN A 86 -1.86 9.80 6.13
N TYR A 87 -1.72 8.51 5.84
CA TYR A 87 -0.87 8.04 4.74
C TYR A 87 -1.64 7.37 3.63
N VAL A 88 -2.92 7.09 3.84
CA VAL A 88 -3.70 6.40 2.82
C VAL A 88 -3.90 7.32 1.62
N TRP A 89 -3.62 6.79 0.44
CA TRP A 89 -3.75 7.53 -0.81
C TRP A 89 -5.12 7.24 -1.43
N ASN A 90 -5.80 8.29 -1.81
CA ASN A 90 -7.09 8.15 -2.47
C ASN A 90 -7.02 8.90 -3.79
N LYS A 91 -7.03 8.14 -4.88
CA LYS A 91 -6.91 8.70 -6.21
C LYS A 91 -7.99 9.70 -6.53
N LYS A 92 -9.18 9.53 -5.98
CA LYS A 92 -10.31 10.40 -6.26
C LYS A 92 -10.29 11.72 -5.50
N LYS A 93 -9.60 11.75 -4.37
CA LYS A 93 -9.47 12.98 -3.60
C LYS A 93 -8.25 13.73 -4.06
N LYS A 94 -8.43 15.00 -4.38
CA LYS A 94 -7.29 15.85 -4.66
C LYS A 94 -6.67 16.24 -3.35
N LEU A 95 -5.45 16.18 -3.34
CA LEU A 95 -4.76 16.49 -2.11
C LEU A 95 -4.82 17.98 -1.85
N HIS A 96 -5.43 18.17 -1.63
CA HIS A 96 -5.54 19.19 -1.32
C HIS A 96 -5.37 19.86 -0.70
N ARG A 97 -5.61 19.91 -1.05
CA ARG A 97 -5.61 20.48 -0.72
C ARG A 97 -5.29 20.95 0.09
N GLY A 98 -5.15 21.15 0.25
CA GLY A 98 -4.86 21.48 0.97
C GLY A 98 -4.76 22.01 1.54
N LYS A 99 -4.80 22.36 1.59
CA LYS A 99 -4.49 22.76 2.18
C LYS A 99 -4.19 22.95 2.64
N PRO A 100 -4.24 23.32 2.77
CA PRO A 100 -3.80 23.63 3.27
C PRO A 100 -3.58 23.59 3.63
#